data_9742fda21d44efe4334b3585c47914ad
#
_entry.id   9742fda21d44efe4334b3585c47914ad
#
_cell.length_a   1.000
_cell.length_b   1.000
_cell.length_c   1.000
_cell.angle_alpha   90.00
_cell.angle_beta   90.00
_cell.angle_gamma   90.00
#
_symmetry.space_group_name_H-M   'P 1'
#
loop_
_entity.id
_entity.type
_entity.pdbx_description
1 polymer ?
#
loop_
_entity_poly.entity_id
_entity_poly.type
_entity_poly.pdbx_seq_one_letter_code
_entity_poly.pdbx_strand_id
1 'polypeptide(L)'
;VMVRVDEIKERIKVLSVKESEFAARVAEAAVARDAAISVIDADMKVAVAARAELFPQIDKALTDLYEKFGAAKLHGGQCTGCNLAINAGDLAKLNALAAEEVARCEECRRILVRG
;
A
#
# COMPACT_ATOMS: atom_id res chain seq x y z
N VAL A 1 3.84 -6.10 60.79
CA VAL A 1 4.12 -4.78 60.15
C VAL A 1 5.37 -4.85 59.29
N MET A 2 6.48 -5.37 59.82
CA MET A 2 7.75 -5.48 59.07
C MET A 2 7.67 -6.44 57.87
N VAL A 3 7.00 -7.58 58.04
CA VAL A 3 6.77 -8.54 56.93
C VAL A 3 6.03 -7.92 55.78
N ARG A 4 5.02 -7.09 56.07
CA ARG A 4 4.26 -6.38 55.02
C ARG A 4 5.05 -5.35 54.28
N VAL A 5 5.96 -4.65 54.95
CA VAL A 5 6.87 -3.69 54.35
C VAL A 5 7.87 -4.39 53.39
N ASP A 6 8.39 -5.52 53.82
CA ASP A 6 9.33 -6.30 53.02
C ASP A 6 8.67 -6.90 51.79
N GLU A 7 7.42 -7.39 51.92
CA GLU A 7 6.60 -7.86 50.79
C GLU A 7 6.35 -6.74 49.77
N ILE A 8 6.04 -5.53 50.25
CA ILE A 8 5.83 -4.39 49.39
C ILE A 8 7.13 -3.99 48.68
N LYS A 9 8.26 -3.97 49.38
CA LYS A 9 9.58 -3.69 48.78
C LYS A 9 9.94 -4.68 47.68
N GLU A 10 9.67 -5.97 47.91
CA GLU A 10 9.92 -7.00 46.93
C GLU A 10 9.03 -6.84 45.68
N ARG A 11 7.76 -6.51 45.87
CA ARG A 11 6.81 -6.23 44.79
C ARG A 11 7.27 -5.01 43.98
N ILE A 12 7.75 -3.97 44.62
CA ILE A 12 8.29 -2.78 43.96
C ILE A 12 9.48 -3.15 43.08
N LYS A 13 10.40 -3.99 43.57
CA LYS A 13 11.54 -4.47 42.77
C LYS A 13 11.10 -5.24 41.54
N VAL A 14 10.17 -6.17 41.68
CA VAL A 14 9.64 -6.97 40.58
C VAL A 14 8.96 -6.09 39.54
N LEU A 15 8.17 -5.14 39.96
CA LEU A 15 7.50 -4.19 39.05
C LEU A 15 8.49 -3.26 38.35
N SER A 16 9.50 -2.81 39.05
CA SER A 16 10.56 -1.97 38.47
C SER A 16 11.33 -2.70 37.37
N VAL A 17 11.65 -3.98 37.57
CA VAL A 17 12.29 -4.83 36.55
C VAL A 17 11.39 -5.00 35.36
N LYS A 18 10.10 -5.29 35.56
CA LYS A 18 9.13 -5.44 34.47
C LYS A 18 8.96 -4.13 33.68
N GLU A 19 8.89 -3.01 34.37
CA GLU A 19 8.81 -1.69 33.72
C GLU A 19 10.04 -1.46 32.82
N SER A 20 11.24 -1.76 33.30
CA SER A 20 12.47 -1.65 32.52
C SER A 20 12.47 -2.56 31.29
N GLU A 21 12.01 -3.79 31.45
CA GLU A 21 11.90 -4.75 30.34
C GLU A 21 10.91 -4.27 29.28
N PHE A 22 9.75 -3.76 29.68
CA PHE A 22 8.76 -3.23 28.75
C PHE A 22 9.27 -1.96 28.06
N ALA A 23 9.94 -1.07 28.78
CA ALA A 23 10.53 0.13 28.21
C ALA A 23 11.57 -0.21 27.15
N ALA A 24 12.42 -1.23 27.40
CA ALA A 24 13.39 -1.73 26.43
C ALA A 24 12.71 -2.32 25.19
N ARG A 25 11.64 -3.07 25.36
CA ARG A 25 10.87 -3.64 24.25
C ARG A 25 10.19 -2.57 23.41
N VAL A 26 9.65 -1.55 24.05
CA VAL A 26 9.05 -0.39 23.35
C VAL A 26 10.11 0.36 22.54
N ALA A 27 11.28 0.62 23.14
CA ALA A 27 12.38 1.28 22.46
C ALA A 27 12.87 0.48 21.25
N GLU A 28 13.03 -0.82 21.39
CA GLU A 28 13.43 -1.72 20.30
C GLU A 28 12.39 -1.75 19.18
N ALA A 29 11.11 -1.83 19.53
CA ALA A 29 10.03 -1.79 18.55
C ALA A 29 9.96 -0.45 17.82
N ALA A 30 10.22 0.66 18.51
CA ALA A 30 10.27 2.00 17.91
C ALA A 30 11.41 2.12 16.90
N VAL A 31 12.59 1.60 17.22
CA VAL A 31 13.75 1.57 16.31
C VAL A 31 13.44 0.76 15.06
N ALA A 32 12.85 -0.43 15.22
CA ALA A 32 12.47 -1.29 14.12
C ALA A 32 11.40 -0.62 13.22
N ARG A 33 10.41 0.03 13.83
CA ARG A 33 9.38 0.80 13.12
C ARG A 33 10.00 1.93 12.30
N ASP A 34 10.87 2.72 12.90
CA ASP A 34 11.49 3.87 12.25
C ASP A 34 12.38 3.44 11.09
N ALA A 35 13.11 2.32 11.24
CA ALA A 35 13.88 1.73 10.16
C ALA A 35 13.00 1.29 8.99
N ALA A 36 11.87 0.64 9.27
CA ALA A 36 10.91 0.22 8.25
C ALA A 36 10.28 1.43 7.53
N ILE A 37 9.90 2.46 8.27
CA ILE A 37 9.36 3.71 7.70
C ILE A 37 10.41 4.39 6.80
N SER A 38 11.66 4.43 7.21
CA SER A 38 12.73 5.02 6.42
C SER A 38 12.90 4.34 5.06
N VAL A 39 12.82 3.02 5.01
CA VAL A 39 12.88 2.25 3.76
C VAL A 39 11.67 2.56 2.87
N ILE A 40 10.48 2.58 3.45
CA ILE A 40 9.24 2.89 2.72
C ILE A 40 9.27 4.32 2.17
N ASP A 41 9.70 5.28 2.97
CA ASP A 41 9.81 6.68 2.54
C ASP A 41 10.80 6.86 1.40
N ALA A 42 11.92 6.14 1.42
CA ALA A 42 12.90 6.14 0.34
C ALA A 42 12.30 5.59 -0.95
N ASP A 43 11.57 4.47 -0.86
CA ASP A 43 10.88 3.87 -2.00
C ASP A 43 9.78 4.80 -2.55
N MET A 44 9.04 5.46 -1.68
CA MET A 44 8.02 6.44 -2.06
C MET A 44 8.63 7.63 -2.79
N LYS A 45 9.77 8.15 -2.33
CA LYS A 45 10.47 9.26 -3.01
C LYS A 45 10.85 8.88 -4.43
N VAL A 46 11.39 7.69 -4.63
CA VAL A 46 11.76 7.18 -5.95
C VAL A 46 10.52 7.06 -6.84
N ALA A 47 9.44 6.49 -6.33
CA ALA A 47 8.19 6.33 -7.08
C ALA A 47 7.56 7.68 -7.44
N VAL A 48 7.51 8.62 -6.51
CA VAL A 48 6.97 9.98 -6.73
C VAL A 48 7.80 10.72 -7.78
N ALA A 49 9.12 10.64 -7.72
CA ALA A 49 10.01 11.26 -8.70
C ALA A 49 9.82 10.67 -10.10
N ALA A 50 9.74 9.34 -10.20
CA ALA A 50 9.49 8.65 -11.47
C ALA A 50 8.12 9.04 -12.05
N ARG A 51 7.10 9.11 -11.20
CA ARG A 51 5.76 9.54 -11.61
C ARG A 51 5.74 10.99 -12.11
N ALA A 52 6.41 11.89 -11.41
CA ALA A 52 6.51 13.30 -11.78
C ALA A 52 7.23 13.50 -13.12
N GLU A 53 8.21 12.64 -13.43
CA GLU A 53 8.91 12.67 -14.69
C GLU A 53 8.06 12.15 -15.86
N LEU A 54 7.29 11.08 -15.62
CA LEU A 54 6.48 10.42 -16.65
C LEU A 54 5.15 11.12 -16.91
N PHE A 55 4.55 11.72 -15.90
CA PHE A 55 3.20 12.29 -15.98
C PHE A 55 3.06 13.35 -17.09
N PRO A 56 3.98 14.32 -17.26
CA PRO A 56 3.88 15.30 -18.33
C PRO A 56 4.04 14.74 -19.75
N GLN A 57 4.60 13.53 -19.87
CA GLN A 57 4.81 12.86 -21.17
C GLN A 57 3.54 12.13 -21.65
N ILE A 58 2.56 11.98 -20.78
CA ILE A 58 1.31 11.31 -21.09
C ILE A 58 0.31 12.33 -21.61
N ASP A 59 -0.49 11.94 -22.60
CA ASP A 59 -1.57 12.75 -23.17
C ASP A 59 -2.50 13.27 -22.07
N LYS A 60 -2.84 14.55 -22.11
CA LYS A 60 -3.70 15.19 -21.12
C LYS A 60 -5.07 14.51 -21.04
N ALA A 61 -5.63 14.10 -22.17
CA ALA A 61 -6.91 13.38 -22.20
C ALA A 61 -6.85 12.09 -21.36
N LEU A 62 -5.73 11.37 -21.42
CA LEU A 62 -5.52 10.12 -20.68
C LEU A 62 -5.30 10.38 -19.19
N THR A 63 -4.53 11.40 -18.83
CA THR A 63 -4.33 11.77 -17.41
C THR A 63 -5.62 12.28 -16.78
N ASP A 64 -6.44 13.02 -17.51
CA ASP A 64 -7.77 13.46 -17.05
C ASP A 64 -8.70 12.26 -16.79
N LEU A 65 -8.68 11.27 -17.67
CA LEU A 65 -9.42 10.01 -17.45
C LEU A 65 -8.92 9.26 -16.22
N TYR A 66 -7.62 9.21 -16.02
CA TYR A 66 -7.00 8.57 -14.87
C TYR A 66 -7.42 9.26 -13.56
N GLU A 67 -7.40 10.58 -13.53
CA GLU A 67 -7.82 11.34 -12.34
C GLU A 67 -9.29 11.15 -12.02
N LYS A 68 -10.13 11.00 -13.05
CA LYS A 68 -11.59 10.84 -12.90
C LYS A 68 -11.98 9.43 -12.50
N PHE A 69 -11.41 8.41 -13.12
CA PHE A 69 -11.84 7.01 -12.98
C PHE A 69 -10.77 6.09 -12.36
N GLY A 70 -9.50 6.47 -12.45
CA GLY A 70 -8.40 5.63 -12.03
C GLY A 70 -8.00 4.58 -13.06
N ALA A 71 -7.11 3.70 -12.66
CA ALA A 71 -6.64 2.58 -13.48
C ALA A 71 -6.69 1.28 -12.69
N ALA A 72 -6.83 0.17 -13.39
CA ALA A 72 -6.80 -1.16 -12.81
C ALA A 72 -6.10 -2.12 -13.77
N LYS A 73 -5.61 -3.23 -13.24
CA LYS A 73 -4.96 -4.26 -14.05
C LYS A 73 -5.99 -5.26 -14.54
N LEU A 74 -5.89 -5.63 -15.82
CA LEU A 74 -6.64 -6.76 -16.38
C LEU A 74 -5.88 -8.05 -16.07
N HIS A 75 -6.47 -8.92 -15.28
CA HIS A 75 -5.84 -10.19 -14.87
C HIS A 75 -6.85 -11.34 -14.95
N GLY A 76 -6.50 -12.36 -15.72
CA GLY A 76 -7.34 -13.55 -15.85
C GLY A 76 -8.76 -13.28 -16.36
N GLY A 77 -8.92 -12.29 -17.25
CA GLY A 77 -10.24 -11.90 -17.77
C GLY A 77 -11.10 -11.13 -16.79
N GLN A 78 -10.50 -10.58 -15.74
CA GLN A 78 -11.18 -9.84 -14.68
C GLN A 78 -10.56 -8.46 -14.51
N CYS A 79 -11.39 -7.44 -14.29
CA CYS A 79 -10.93 -6.12 -13.87
C CYS A 79 -10.60 -6.15 -12.37
N THR A 80 -9.35 -5.89 -12.01
CA THR A 80 -8.92 -5.91 -10.60
C THR A 80 -9.39 -4.70 -9.80
N GLY A 81 -9.96 -3.68 -10.47
CA GLY A 81 -10.53 -2.51 -9.80
C GLY A 81 -11.93 -2.75 -9.23
N CYS A 82 -12.85 -3.25 -10.07
CA CYS A 82 -14.22 -3.58 -9.65
C CYS A 82 -14.42 -5.07 -9.34
N ASN A 83 -13.44 -5.90 -9.61
CA ASN A 83 -13.44 -7.35 -9.39
C ASN A 83 -14.50 -8.12 -10.20
N LEU A 84 -15.02 -7.51 -11.26
CA LEU A 84 -16.00 -8.15 -12.14
C LEU A 84 -15.29 -8.87 -13.30
N ALA A 85 -15.76 -10.06 -13.62
CA ALA A 85 -15.30 -10.79 -14.79
C ALA A 85 -15.80 -10.11 -16.07
N ILE A 86 -14.95 -10.03 -17.08
CA ILE A 86 -15.29 -9.49 -18.40
C ILE A 86 -15.76 -10.67 -19.26
N ASN A 87 -16.87 -10.50 -19.96
CA ASN A 87 -17.37 -11.56 -20.82
C ASN A 87 -16.40 -11.83 -21.98
N ALA A 88 -16.48 -13.03 -22.56
CA ALA A 88 -15.54 -13.50 -23.58
C ALA A 88 -15.51 -12.59 -24.83
N GLY A 89 -16.63 -12.05 -25.23
CA GLY A 89 -16.72 -11.17 -26.38
C GLY A 89 -16.01 -9.83 -26.15
N ASP A 90 -16.23 -9.21 -25.01
CA ASP A 90 -15.59 -7.95 -24.65
C ASP A 90 -14.11 -8.15 -24.36
N LEU A 91 -13.74 -9.25 -23.74
CA LEU A 91 -12.33 -9.61 -23.51
C LEU A 91 -11.58 -9.78 -24.83
N ALA A 92 -12.19 -10.42 -25.82
CA ALA A 92 -11.61 -10.56 -27.15
C ALA A 92 -11.40 -9.20 -27.82
N LYS A 93 -12.35 -8.29 -27.69
CA LYS A 93 -12.23 -6.90 -28.20
C LYS A 93 -11.07 -6.15 -27.51
N LEU A 94 -10.98 -6.27 -26.19
CA LEU A 94 -9.90 -5.64 -25.42
C LEU A 94 -8.52 -6.16 -25.84
N ASN A 95 -8.41 -7.47 -26.02
CA ASN A 95 -7.14 -8.10 -26.44
C ASN A 95 -6.78 -7.79 -27.88
N ALA A 96 -7.76 -7.46 -28.72
CA ALA A 96 -7.54 -7.09 -30.13
C ALA A 96 -7.10 -5.63 -30.31
N LEU A 97 -7.22 -4.79 -29.27
CA LEU A 97 -6.79 -3.39 -29.33
C LEU A 97 -5.27 -3.30 -29.53
N ALA A 98 -4.84 -2.29 -30.29
CA ALA A 98 -3.42 -2.01 -30.46
C ALA A 98 -2.78 -1.63 -29.10
N ALA A 99 -1.47 -1.81 -28.97
CA ALA A 99 -0.75 -1.52 -27.73
C ALA A 99 -0.89 -0.06 -27.29
N GLU A 100 -1.03 0.86 -28.22
CA GLU A 100 -1.18 2.28 -27.96
C GLU A 100 -2.63 2.68 -27.61
N GLU A 101 -3.58 1.82 -27.90
CA GLU A 101 -4.99 2.10 -27.62
C GLU A 101 -5.34 1.88 -26.16
N VAL A 102 -6.16 2.77 -25.62
CA VAL A 102 -6.58 2.73 -24.23
C VAL A 102 -7.75 1.74 -24.07
N ALA A 103 -7.52 0.71 -23.26
CA ALA A 103 -8.57 -0.21 -22.85
C ALA A 103 -9.26 0.32 -21.58
N ARG A 104 -10.59 0.15 -21.50
CA ARG A 104 -11.39 0.58 -20.36
C ARG A 104 -12.36 -0.53 -19.95
N CYS A 105 -12.59 -0.63 -18.63
CA CYS A 105 -13.63 -1.50 -18.09
C CYS A 105 -15.01 -0.86 -18.35
N GLU A 106 -15.94 -1.58 -18.95
CA GLU A 106 -17.29 -1.09 -19.22
C GLU A 106 -18.12 -0.90 -17.95
N GLU A 107 -17.80 -1.66 -16.91
CA GLU A 107 -18.55 -1.62 -15.65
C GLU A 107 -18.12 -0.46 -14.74
N CYS A 108 -16.83 -0.30 -14.50
CA CYS A 108 -16.31 0.75 -13.61
C CYS A 108 -15.64 1.91 -14.33
N ARG A 109 -15.45 1.81 -15.65
CA ARG A 109 -14.85 2.81 -16.53
C ARG A 109 -13.36 3.12 -16.24
N ARG A 110 -12.72 2.35 -15.38
CA ARG A 110 -11.27 2.49 -15.16
C ARG A 110 -10.48 2.13 -16.41
N ILE A 111 -9.32 2.77 -16.55
CA ILE A 111 -8.36 2.38 -17.57
C ILE A 111 -7.82 0.99 -17.21
N LEU A 112 -7.87 0.07 -18.16
CA LEU A 112 -7.37 -1.29 -17.96
C LEU A 112 -5.93 -1.40 -18.48
N VAL A 113 -5.02 -1.77 -17.59
CA VAL A 113 -3.64 -2.08 -17.94
C VAL A 113 -3.58 -3.55 -18.33
N ARG A 114 -3.22 -3.80 -19.59
CA ARG A 114 -3.06 -5.14 -20.16
C ARG A 114 -1.60 -5.58 -20.04
N GLY A 115 -1.38 -6.84 -19.88
CA GLY A 115 -0.02 -7.37 -19.89
C GLY A 115 0.28 -8.44 -18.89
#